data_50ab5ba17d9cb9423a79eea704f77cf6
#
_entry.id   50ab5ba17d9cb9423a79eea704f77cf6
#
_cell.length_a   1.000
_cell.length_b   1.000
_cell.length_c   1.000
_cell.angle_alpha   90.00
_cell.angle_beta   90.00
_cell.angle_gamma   90.00
#
_symmetry.space_group_name_H-M   'P 1'
#
loop_
_entity.id
_entity.type
_entity.pdbx_description
1 polymer ?
#
loop_
_entity_poly.entity_id
_entity_poly.type
_entity_poly.pdbx_seq_one_letter_code
_entity_poly.pdbx_strand_id
1 'polypeptide(L)'
;MKLTQGLANAAAEDEFALTARRTLALATIDGARSLGLAEVTGSLSPGKRADLIVVSAAGPNLGIVTDPAQLLVTAAQPGNVDTVIADGRVLKRGGVLTTLDAERIGRDARRALDGVIARRRSPRPWRRPGGPASGRPRSNAR
;
A
#
# COMPACT_ATOMS: atom_id res chain seq x y z
N MET A 1 -11.21 -4.76 -0.64
CA MET A 1 -12.58 -5.01 -0.14
C MET A 1 -13.58 -5.24 -1.27
N LYS A 2 -13.85 -4.27 -2.17
CA LYS A 2 -14.83 -4.43 -3.28
C LYS A 2 -14.59 -5.67 -4.15
N LEU A 3 -13.36 -5.89 -4.61
CA LEU A 3 -13.01 -7.06 -5.42
C LEU A 3 -13.20 -8.37 -4.65
N THR A 4 -12.80 -8.42 -3.38
CA THR A 4 -12.96 -9.59 -2.52
C THR A 4 -14.43 -9.99 -2.38
N GLN A 5 -15.30 -9.00 -2.08
CA GLN A 5 -16.73 -9.21 -2.01
C GLN A 5 -17.31 -9.70 -3.35
N GLY A 6 -16.98 -9.02 -4.45
CA GLY A 6 -17.49 -9.38 -5.78
C GLY A 6 -17.07 -10.77 -6.23
N LEU A 7 -15.81 -11.16 -6.02
CA LEU A 7 -15.34 -12.50 -6.37
C LEU A 7 -15.97 -13.60 -5.50
N ALA A 8 -16.10 -13.35 -4.18
CA ALA A 8 -16.72 -14.31 -3.28
C ALA A 8 -18.20 -14.54 -3.61
N ASN A 9 -18.95 -13.48 -3.89
CA ASN A 9 -20.35 -13.56 -4.26
C ASN A 9 -20.53 -14.22 -5.64
N ALA A 10 -19.68 -13.91 -6.62
CA ALA A 10 -19.70 -14.57 -7.91
C ALA A 10 -19.39 -16.07 -7.81
N ALA A 11 -18.42 -16.45 -6.97
CA ALA A 11 -18.07 -17.86 -6.76
C ALA A 11 -19.16 -18.65 -6.02
N ALA A 12 -19.94 -17.99 -5.17
CA ALA A 12 -21.07 -18.57 -4.43
C ALA A 12 -22.38 -18.57 -5.24
N GLU A 13 -22.41 -17.89 -6.40
CA GLU A 13 -23.64 -17.62 -7.19
C GLU A 13 -24.74 -16.98 -6.34
N ASP A 14 -24.35 -16.19 -5.33
CA ASP A 14 -25.24 -15.50 -4.38
C ASP A 14 -24.66 -14.11 -4.07
N GLU A 15 -25.40 -13.04 -4.43
CA GLU A 15 -24.97 -11.67 -4.22
C GLU A 15 -24.86 -11.26 -2.74
N PHE A 16 -25.41 -12.05 -1.83
CA PHE A 16 -25.41 -11.82 -0.38
C PHE A 16 -24.50 -12.78 0.38
N ALA A 17 -23.81 -13.71 -0.27
CA ALA A 17 -22.93 -14.70 0.38
C ALA A 17 -21.86 -14.03 1.25
N LEU A 18 -21.27 -12.94 0.78
CA LEU A 18 -20.35 -12.10 1.53
C LEU A 18 -20.88 -10.65 1.61
N THR A 19 -21.43 -10.31 2.76
CA THR A 19 -21.97 -8.95 2.98
C THR A 19 -20.84 -7.90 3.13
N ALA A 20 -21.16 -6.62 2.92
CA ALA A 20 -20.21 -5.53 3.12
C ALA A 20 -19.70 -5.46 4.57
N ARG A 21 -20.55 -5.68 5.58
CA ARG A 21 -20.13 -5.74 6.99
C ARG A 21 -19.14 -6.86 7.24
N ARG A 22 -19.37 -8.04 6.67
CA ARG A 22 -18.45 -9.16 6.79
C ARG A 22 -17.13 -8.90 6.08
N THR A 23 -17.18 -8.28 4.89
CA THR A 23 -15.99 -7.83 4.16
C THR A 23 -15.17 -6.81 4.95
N LEU A 24 -15.83 -5.88 5.62
CA LEU A 24 -15.17 -4.91 6.49
C LEU A 24 -14.54 -5.59 7.72
N ALA A 25 -15.23 -6.56 8.33
CA ALA A 25 -14.68 -7.35 9.43
C ALA A 25 -13.42 -8.13 9.02
N LEU A 26 -13.41 -8.74 7.82
CA LEU A 26 -12.22 -9.41 7.27
C LEU A 26 -11.03 -8.44 7.12
N ALA A 27 -11.29 -7.20 6.75
CA ALA A 27 -10.25 -6.17 6.58
C ALA A 27 -9.80 -5.52 7.92
N THR A 28 -10.46 -5.83 9.03
CA THR A 28 -10.19 -5.22 10.34
C THR A 28 -9.97 -6.30 11.40
N ILE A 29 -10.97 -6.61 12.20
CA ILE A 29 -10.85 -7.49 13.37
C ILE A 29 -10.48 -8.94 13.03
N ASP A 30 -10.98 -9.50 11.93
CA ASP A 30 -10.64 -10.85 11.53
C ASP A 30 -9.22 -10.94 10.96
N GLY A 31 -8.79 -9.89 10.22
CA GLY A 31 -7.40 -9.72 9.83
C GLY A 31 -6.46 -9.64 11.05
N ALA A 32 -6.83 -8.86 12.06
CA ALA A 32 -6.09 -8.79 13.32
C ALA A 32 -6.03 -10.15 14.05
N ARG A 33 -7.14 -10.91 14.07
CA ARG A 33 -7.17 -12.27 14.66
C ARG A 33 -6.21 -13.22 13.95
N SER A 34 -6.16 -13.20 12.62
CA SER A 34 -5.28 -14.08 11.85
C SER A 34 -3.80 -13.82 12.13
N LEU A 35 -3.46 -12.62 12.59
CA LEU A 35 -2.10 -12.19 12.98
C LEU A 35 -1.84 -12.31 14.50
N GLY A 36 -2.80 -12.77 15.31
CA GLY A 36 -2.70 -12.81 16.76
C GLY A 36 -2.77 -11.43 17.44
N LEU A 37 -3.27 -10.41 16.75
CA LEU A 37 -3.29 -9.01 17.21
C LEU A 37 -4.69 -8.52 17.61
N ALA A 38 -5.68 -9.39 17.72
CA ALA A 38 -7.07 -8.99 17.96
C ALA A 38 -7.28 -8.26 19.29
N GLU A 39 -6.47 -8.54 20.31
CA GLU A 39 -6.51 -7.83 21.60
C GLU A 39 -5.84 -6.44 21.54
N VAL A 40 -5.05 -6.19 20.51
CA VAL A 40 -4.25 -4.97 20.36
C VAL A 40 -4.89 -3.99 19.39
N THR A 41 -5.45 -4.47 18.27
CA THR A 41 -5.99 -3.64 17.20
C THR A 41 -7.15 -4.32 16.47
N GLY A 42 -7.64 -3.73 15.37
CA GLY A 42 -8.68 -4.27 14.50
C GLY A 42 -10.10 -3.91 14.92
N SER A 43 -10.30 -3.26 16.07
CA SER A 43 -11.59 -2.70 16.48
C SER A 43 -11.41 -1.45 17.33
N LEU A 44 -12.42 -0.58 17.30
CA LEU A 44 -12.49 0.61 18.16
C LEU A 44 -13.06 0.21 19.52
N SER A 45 -12.19 -0.23 20.43
CA SER A 45 -12.53 -0.64 21.78
C SER A 45 -11.58 0.00 22.78
N PRO A 46 -12.04 0.38 23.98
CA PRO A 46 -11.17 0.89 25.05
C PRO A 46 -10.04 -0.10 25.35
N GLY A 47 -8.84 0.40 25.57
CA GLY A 47 -7.65 -0.40 25.85
C GLY A 47 -6.88 -0.89 24.63
N LYS A 48 -7.42 -0.78 23.42
CA LYS A 48 -6.70 -1.08 22.18
C LYS A 48 -5.93 0.12 21.65
N ARG A 49 -4.97 -0.13 20.77
CA ARG A 49 -4.24 0.93 20.08
C ARG A 49 -5.18 1.76 19.23
N ALA A 50 -4.89 3.04 19.17
CA ALA A 50 -5.60 3.97 18.29
C ALA A 50 -5.11 3.84 16.83
N ASP A 51 -5.54 2.75 16.18
CA ASP A 51 -5.35 2.50 14.75
C ASP A 51 -6.69 2.72 14.06
N LEU A 52 -6.86 3.87 13.42
CA LEU A 52 -8.15 4.23 12.80
C LEU A 52 -7.97 5.16 11.60
N ILE A 53 -8.96 5.16 10.75
CA ILE A 53 -9.10 6.11 9.65
C ILE A 53 -10.42 6.86 9.78
N VAL A 54 -10.41 8.14 9.36
CA VAL A 54 -11.63 8.93 9.16
C VAL A 54 -11.84 9.07 7.65
N VAL A 55 -13.03 8.72 7.20
CA VAL A 55 -13.40 8.79 5.78
C VAL A 55 -14.40 9.93 5.62
N SER A 56 -14.07 10.88 4.75
CA SER A 56 -14.98 11.98 4.38
C SER A 56 -16.06 11.47 3.45
N ALA A 57 -17.32 11.66 3.84
CA ALA A 57 -18.48 11.32 3.02
C ALA A 57 -18.91 12.46 2.06
N ALA A 58 -18.18 13.58 2.02
CA ALA A 58 -18.54 14.75 1.21
C ALA A 58 -18.25 14.57 -0.30
N GLY A 59 -17.55 13.50 -0.69
CA GLY A 59 -17.19 13.27 -2.09
C GLY A 59 -18.38 12.84 -2.95
N PRO A 60 -18.51 13.30 -4.21
CA PRO A 60 -19.63 12.97 -5.11
C PRO A 60 -19.74 11.47 -5.42
N ASN A 61 -18.65 10.72 -5.26
CA ASN A 61 -18.62 9.26 -5.43
C ASN A 61 -19.31 8.49 -4.29
N LEU A 62 -19.58 9.13 -3.14
CA LEU A 62 -20.18 8.48 -1.98
C LEU A 62 -21.68 8.71 -1.90
N GLY A 63 -22.22 9.75 -2.53
CA GLY A 63 -23.64 10.01 -2.58
C GLY A 63 -24.30 10.12 -1.20
N ILE A 64 -25.51 9.54 -1.06
CA ILE A 64 -26.23 9.51 0.21
C ILE A 64 -25.79 8.27 1.01
N VAL A 65 -25.36 8.49 2.24
CA VAL A 65 -24.93 7.41 3.14
C VAL A 65 -26.15 6.74 3.78
N THR A 66 -26.53 5.57 3.29
CA THR A 66 -27.59 4.74 3.89
C THR A 66 -27.01 3.62 4.76
N ASP A 67 -25.98 2.92 4.27
CA ASP A 67 -25.19 1.96 5.05
C ASP A 67 -23.69 2.29 4.92
N PRO A 68 -23.05 2.73 6.01
CA PRO A 68 -21.62 3.06 6.00
C PRO A 68 -20.71 1.90 5.59
N ALA A 69 -21.04 0.65 5.96
CA ALA A 69 -20.23 -0.50 5.60
C ALA A 69 -20.29 -0.78 4.09
N GLN A 70 -21.48 -0.73 3.53
CA GLN A 70 -21.68 -0.88 2.09
C GLN A 70 -20.92 0.21 1.31
N LEU A 71 -21.04 1.44 1.76
CA LEU A 71 -20.37 2.59 1.14
C LEU A 71 -18.84 2.45 1.18
N LEU A 72 -18.27 2.08 2.33
CA LEU A 72 -16.84 1.88 2.48
C LEU A 72 -16.31 0.76 1.58
N VAL A 73 -17.06 -0.34 1.44
CA VAL A 73 -16.61 -1.50 0.67
C VAL A 73 -16.73 -1.26 -0.83
N THR A 74 -17.80 -0.63 -1.29
CA THR A 74 -18.14 -0.58 -2.73
C THR A 74 -17.77 0.73 -3.42
N ALA A 75 -17.86 1.87 -2.73
CA ALA A 75 -17.75 3.20 -3.33
C ALA A 75 -16.56 4.03 -2.83
N ALA A 76 -16.11 3.83 -1.59
CA ALA A 76 -15.02 4.62 -1.04
C ALA A 76 -13.69 4.35 -1.76
N GLN A 77 -12.94 5.41 -1.98
CA GLN A 77 -11.64 5.41 -2.63
C GLN A 77 -10.57 5.96 -1.67
N PRO A 78 -9.27 5.74 -1.94
CA PRO A 78 -8.19 6.29 -1.11
C PRO A 78 -8.25 7.80 -0.91
N GLY A 79 -8.78 8.54 -1.89
CA GLY A 79 -8.98 9.99 -1.81
C GLY A 79 -10.03 10.43 -0.78
N ASN A 80 -10.97 9.54 -0.40
CA ASN A 80 -11.95 9.83 0.63
C ASN A 80 -11.38 9.68 2.05
N VAL A 81 -10.20 9.08 2.23
CA VAL A 81 -9.55 8.98 3.55
C VAL A 81 -8.97 10.33 3.93
N ASP A 82 -9.63 11.01 4.85
CA ASP A 82 -9.24 12.33 5.35
C ASP A 82 -8.11 12.22 6.37
N THR A 83 -8.28 11.40 7.39
CA THR A 83 -7.33 11.26 8.49
C THR A 83 -6.93 9.79 8.67
N VAL A 84 -5.65 9.58 8.96
CA VAL A 84 -5.09 8.27 9.31
C VAL A 84 -4.34 8.43 10.64
N ILE A 85 -4.69 7.60 11.60
CA ILE A 85 -4.01 7.49 12.89
C ILE A 85 -3.50 6.06 13.04
N ALA A 86 -2.23 5.91 13.40
CA ALA A 86 -1.62 4.63 13.69
C ALA A 86 -0.86 4.73 15.02
N ASP A 87 -1.18 3.84 15.93
CA ASP A 87 -0.61 3.82 17.30
C ASP A 87 -0.73 5.21 17.98
N GLY A 88 -1.88 5.88 17.80
CA GLY A 88 -2.15 7.21 18.33
C GLY A 88 -1.48 8.37 17.59
N ARG A 89 -0.62 8.09 16.60
CA ARG A 89 0.07 9.14 15.81
C ARG A 89 -0.72 9.48 14.55
N VAL A 90 -0.95 10.76 14.30
CA VAL A 90 -1.61 11.24 13.08
C VAL A 90 -0.60 11.21 11.93
N LEU A 91 -0.83 10.32 10.97
CA LEU A 91 0.01 10.16 9.78
C LEU A 91 -0.53 10.93 8.57
N LYS A 92 -1.84 11.16 8.52
CA LYS A 92 -2.54 11.95 7.49
C LYS A 92 -3.64 12.78 8.16
N ARG A 93 -3.83 14.00 7.73
CA ARG A 93 -4.92 14.89 8.19
C ARG A 93 -5.35 15.80 7.05
N GLY A 94 -6.66 15.98 6.85
CA GLY A 94 -7.20 16.80 5.77
C GLY A 94 -6.75 16.32 4.39
N GLY A 95 -6.55 15.02 4.20
CA GLY A 95 -6.06 14.46 2.96
C GLY A 95 -4.53 14.57 2.74
N VAL A 96 -3.78 15.26 3.62
CA VAL A 96 -2.34 15.53 3.49
C VAL A 96 -1.53 14.69 4.48
N LEU A 97 -0.41 14.12 4.03
CA LEU A 97 0.53 13.42 4.90
C LEU A 97 1.22 14.40 5.84
N THR A 98 1.31 14.06 7.14
CA THR A 98 1.84 14.96 8.18
C THR A 98 3.36 14.92 8.33
N THR A 99 3.99 13.80 7.95
CA THR A 99 5.41 13.54 8.19
C THR A 99 6.20 13.20 6.93
N LEU A 100 5.53 13.03 5.80
CA LEU A 100 6.14 12.62 4.53
C LEU A 100 5.84 13.66 3.45
N ASP A 101 6.87 14.05 2.71
CA ASP A 101 6.76 14.85 1.50
C ASP A 101 6.52 13.92 0.30
N ALA A 102 5.24 13.79 -0.10
CA ALA A 102 4.83 12.93 -1.21
C ALA A 102 5.47 13.35 -2.55
N GLU A 103 5.68 14.64 -2.78
CA GLU A 103 6.31 15.13 -3.99
C GLU A 103 7.79 14.76 -4.04
N ARG A 104 8.50 14.90 -2.90
CA ARG A 104 9.90 14.47 -2.80
C ARG A 104 10.03 12.97 -3.05
N ILE A 105 9.16 12.16 -2.45
CA ILE A 105 9.15 10.71 -2.67
C ILE A 105 8.94 10.39 -4.16
N GLY A 106 8.01 11.07 -4.81
CA GLY A 106 7.77 10.90 -6.26
C GLY A 106 8.97 11.28 -7.11
N ARG A 107 9.65 12.39 -6.79
CA ARG A 107 10.89 12.80 -7.47
C ARG A 107 12.04 11.81 -7.26
N ASP A 108 12.19 11.30 -6.04
CA ASP A 108 13.24 10.33 -5.71
C ASP A 108 13.00 8.98 -6.39
N ALA A 109 11.76 8.51 -6.43
CA ALA A 109 11.37 7.30 -7.15
C ALA A 109 11.65 7.42 -8.66
N ARG A 110 11.35 8.58 -9.28
CA ARG A 110 11.67 8.81 -10.69
C ARG A 110 13.17 8.78 -10.94
N ARG A 111 13.97 9.46 -10.12
CA ARG A 111 15.44 9.43 -10.22
C ARG A 111 15.99 8.01 -10.08
N ALA A 112 15.46 7.22 -9.17
CA ALA A 112 15.84 5.82 -9.00
C ALA A 112 15.54 4.99 -10.25
N LEU A 113 14.35 5.17 -10.83
CA LEU A 113 13.95 4.50 -12.08
C LEU A 113 14.88 4.89 -13.25
N ASP A 114 15.16 6.17 -13.43
CA ASP A 114 16.05 6.66 -14.49
C ASP A 114 17.45 6.04 -14.35
N GLY A 115 17.95 5.92 -13.11
CA GLY A 115 19.21 5.24 -12.83
C GLY A 115 19.21 3.74 -13.19
N VAL A 116 18.08 3.05 -12.98
CA VAL A 116 17.92 1.65 -13.41
C VAL A 116 17.90 1.52 -14.92
N ILE A 117 17.15 2.39 -15.60
CA ILE A 117 17.04 2.40 -17.07
C ILE A 117 18.42 2.70 -17.71
N ALA A 118 19.14 3.68 -17.18
CA ALA A 118 20.47 4.03 -17.67
C ALA A 118 21.47 2.85 -17.56
N ARG A 119 21.45 2.13 -16.41
CA ARG A 119 22.28 0.93 -16.24
C ARG A 119 21.91 -0.20 -17.20
N ARG A 120 20.63 -0.36 -17.53
CA ARG A 120 20.18 -1.35 -18.52
C ARG A 120 20.62 -1.01 -19.93
N ARG A 121 20.67 0.28 -20.29
CA ARG A 121 21.11 0.75 -21.62
C ARG A 121 22.63 0.71 -21.78
N SER A 122 23.39 0.71 -20.70
CA SER A 122 24.85 0.55 -20.68
C SER A 122 25.23 -0.67 -19.87
N PRO A 123 24.98 -1.90 -20.34
CA PRO A 123 25.39 -3.10 -19.62
C PRO A 123 26.91 -3.09 -19.52
N ARG A 124 27.43 -3.12 -18.28
CA ARG A 124 28.87 -3.39 -18.07
C ARG A 124 29.16 -4.73 -18.71
N PRO A 125 30.20 -4.83 -19.61
CA PRO A 125 30.60 -6.12 -20.16
C PRO A 125 30.89 -7.06 -18.97
N TRP A 126 30.26 -8.22 -18.99
CA TRP A 126 30.42 -9.22 -17.93
C TRP A 126 31.91 -9.63 -17.89
N ARG A 127 32.63 -9.29 -16.83
CA ARG A 127 34.00 -9.77 -16.61
C ARG A 127 33.90 -11.18 -16.03
N ARG A 128 34.41 -12.16 -16.78
CA ARG A 128 34.57 -13.52 -16.26
C ARG A 128 35.46 -13.48 -15.02
N PRO A 129 35.07 -14.04 -13.87
CA PRO A 129 35.98 -14.23 -12.76
C PRO A 129 37.13 -15.16 -13.22
N GLY A 130 38.37 -14.74 -13.11
CA GLY A 130 39.54 -15.59 -13.39
C GLY A 130 40.15 -15.53 -14.79
N GLY A 131 39.83 -14.52 -15.63
CA GLY A 131 40.58 -14.28 -16.86
C GLY A 131 41.96 -13.67 -16.54
N PRO A 132 43.06 -14.07 -17.25
CA PRO A 132 44.41 -13.54 -16.97
C PRO A 132 44.44 -12.05 -17.19
N ALA A 133 45.13 -11.32 -16.30
CA ALA A 133 45.43 -9.91 -16.47
C ALA A 133 46.19 -9.73 -17.79
N SER A 134 45.67 -8.91 -18.70
CA SER A 134 46.36 -8.60 -19.94
C SER A 134 47.71 -8.02 -19.63
N GLY A 135 48.74 -8.81 -19.95
CA GLY A 135 50.15 -8.45 -19.75
C GLY A 135 50.47 -7.12 -20.43
N ARG A 136 51.17 -6.26 -19.72
CA ARG A 136 51.86 -5.10 -20.31
C ARG A 136 52.87 -5.61 -21.32
N PRO A 137 52.98 -4.98 -22.50
CA PRO A 137 54.07 -5.27 -23.41
C PRO A 137 55.40 -4.88 -22.71
N ARG A 138 56.34 -5.82 -22.62
CA ARG A 138 57.70 -5.55 -22.19
C ARG A 138 58.35 -4.68 -23.28
N SER A 139 58.77 -3.46 -22.93
CA SER A 139 59.66 -2.68 -23.75
C SER A 139 61.01 -3.36 -23.80
N ASN A 140 61.42 -3.87 -25.00
CA ASN A 140 62.80 -4.26 -25.29
C ASN A 140 63.57 -2.98 -25.50
N ALA A 141 64.49 -2.65 -24.57
CA ALA A 141 65.57 -1.70 -24.79
C ALA A 141 66.72 -2.42 -25.47
N ARG A 142 67.18 -1.83 -26.56
CA ARG A 142 68.56 -1.83 -27.04
C ARG A 142 68.93 -0.40 -27.42
#